data_7cf4def7142892adf5f7f3ec2aaca559
#
_entry.id   7cf4def7142892adf5f7f3ec2aaca559
#
_cell.length_a   1.000
_cell.length_b   1.000
_cell.length_c   1.000
_cell.angle_alpha   90.00
_cell.angle_beta   90.00
_cell.angle_gamma   90.00
#
_symmetry.space_group_name_H-M   'P 1'
#
loop_
_entity.id
_entity.type
_entity.pdbx_description
1 polymer ?
#
loop_
_entity_poly.entity_id
_entity_poly.type
_entity_poly.pdbx_seq_one_letter_code
_entity_poly.pdbx_strand_id
1 'polypeptide(L)'
;MARSIAPNLNLVIRTCQQHLNERFSSFLPNAQVLFPDATAAEVFVGAAFGEKIINLFHLNNQTILVTEYRVESGDTLNGLLISEVACGYGVIPILHQKFSQAAVFFPSEDFKLSTGDRLVVLATIEALQRVERGATNMYPKQTLVRIDKALTSDAVFDGANAIARISGYRLSLARNLMNGLPQTLPLPLYKHQAQRLVRELRKILVQARIVI
;
A
#
# COMPACT_ATOMS: atom_id res chain seq x y z
N MET A 1 -39.12 15.34 18.24
CA MET A 1 -38.82 16.62 18.86
C MET A 1 -37.66 17.36 18.15
N ALA A 2 -36.44 16.92 18.07
CA ALA A 2 -35.36 17.65 17.37
C ALA A 2 -35.68 18.03 15.92
N ARG A 3 -36.25 17.12 15.10
CA ARG A 3 -36.65 17.38 13.71
C ARG A 3 -37.93 18.20 13.55
N SER A 4 -38.74 18.28 14.53
CA SER A 4 -39.90 19.21 14.49
C SER A 4 -39.47 20.68 14.65
N ILE A 5 -38.27 20.90 15.18
CA ILE A 5 -37.68 22.24 15.35
C ILE A 5 -36.74 22.58 14.18
N ALA A 6 -35.97 21.60 13.70
CA ALA A 6 -35.03 21.74 12.58
C ALA A 6 -35.09 20.51 11.63
N PRO A 7 -35.90 20.55 10.58
CA PRO A 7 -36.14 19.38 9.69
C PRO A 7 -34.90 18.83 9.00
N ASN A 8 -33.92 19.67 8.75
CA ASN A 8 -32.66 19.31 8.05
C ASN A 8 -31.49 19.02 9.00
N LEU A 9 -31.77 18.82 10.29
CA LEU A 9 -30.73 18.55 11.27
C LEU A 9 -30.08 17.17 11.00
N ASN A 10 -28.78 17.16 10.87
CA ASN A 10 -27.99 15.92 10.86
C ASN A 10 -27.95 15.34 12.28
N LEU A 11 -28.49 14.15 12.43
CA LEU A 11 -28.55 13.47 13.73
C LEU A 11 -27.46 12.39 13.79
N VAL A 12 -26.72 12.37 14.89
CA VAL A 12 -25.82 11.26 15.24
C VAL A 12 -26.41 10.60 16.50
N ILE A 13 -26.76 9.32 16.39
CA ILE A 13 -27.40 8.57 17.45
C ILE A 13 -26.48 7.42 17.86
N ARG A 14 -26.16 7.34 19.14
CA ARG A 14 -25.50 6.18 19.73
C ARG A 14 -26.53 5.19 20.22
N THR A 15 -26.41 3.92 19.85
CA THR A 15 -27.21 2.80 20.39
C THR A 15 -26.32 1.81 21.13
N CYS A 16 -26.90 1.13 22.13
CA CYS A 16 -26.24 0.02 22.84
C CYS A 16 -26.79 -1.34 22.40
N GLN A 17 -27.66 -1.39 21.40
CA GLN A 17 -28.31 -2.60 20.91
C GLN A 17 -28.33 -2.63 19.40
N GLN A 18 -27.80 -3.71 18.82
CA GLN A 18 -27.64 -3.87 17.36
C GLN A 18 -28.97 -3.76 16.60
N HIS A 19 -30.03 -4.41 17.09
CA HIS A 19 -31.34 -4.37 16.42
C HIS A 19 -31.96 -2.97 16.34
N LEU A 20 -31.62 -2.08 17.28
CA LEU A 20 -32.05 -0.67 17.24
C LEU A 20 -31.29 0.12 16.17
N ASN A 21 -30.05 -0.23 15.89
CA ASN A 21 -29.25 0.39 14.84
C ASN A 21 -29.95 0.24 13.47
N GLU A 22 -30.36 -0.96 13.12
CA GLU A 22 -31.03 -1.26 11.84
C GLU A 22 -32.39 -0.53 11.76
N ARG A 23 -33.16 -0.54 12.83
CA ARG A 23 -34.46 0.14 12.87
C ARG A 23 -34.31 1.65 12.77
N PHE A 24 -33.41 2.27 13.52
CA PHE A 24 -33.21 3.71 13.45
C PHE A 24 -32.69 4.16 12.09
N SER A 25 -31.82 3.39 11.45
CA SER A 25 -31.33 3.69 10.10
C SER A 25 -32.45 3.66 9.06
N SER A 26 -33.46 2.79 9.22
CA SER A 26 -34.61 2.71 8.31
C SER A 26 -35.63 3.83 8.53
N PHE A 27 -35.84 4.27 9.78
CA PHE A 27 -36.82 5.33 10.11
C PHE A 27 -36.26 6.75 10.00
N LEU A 28 -34.95 6.89 10.06
CA LEU A 28 -34.26 8.19 10.08
C LEU A 28 -33.21 8.29 8.98
N PRO A 29 -33.61 8.50 7.72
CA PRO A 29 -32.71 8.41 6.56
C PRO A 29 -31.53 9.41 6.59
N ASN A 30 -31.63 10.48 7.39
CA ASN A 30 -30.53 11.47 7.56
C ASN A 30 -29.88 11.37 8.96
N ALA A 31 -29.99 10.24 9.65
CA ALA A 31 -29.32 10.02 10.92
C ALA A 31 -28.18 9.01 10.76
N GLN A 32 -27.03 9.33 11.31
CA GLN A 32 -25.94 8.38 11.47
C GLN A 32 -26.13 7.66 12.81
N VAL A 33 -26.38 6.36 12.76
CA VAL A 33 -26.56 5.54 13.95
C VAL A 33 -25.29 4.76 14.22
N LEU A 34 -24.73 4.89 15.42
CA LEU A 34 -23.46 4.26 15.82
C LEU A 34 -23.73 3.20 16.90
N PHE A 35 -23.16 2.03 16.71
CA PHE A 35 -23.16 0.92 17.67
C PHE A 35 -21.72 0.58 18.07
N PRO A 36 -21.20 1.16 19.18
CA PRO A 36 -19.79 1.06 19.54
C PRO A 36 -19.29 -0.36 19.81
N ASP A 37 -20.15 -1.25 20.30
CA ASP A 37 -19.75 -2.59 20.70
C ASP A 37 -19.36 -3.46 19.49
N ALA A 38 -20.01 -3.28 18.32
CA ALA A 38 -19.59 -3.95 17.09
C ALA A 38 -18.20 -3.49 16.64
N THR A 39 -17.93 -2.19 16.73
CA THR A 39 -16.62 -1.62 16.41
C THR A 39 -15.52 -2.12 17.34
N ALA A 40 -15.84 -2.27 18.64
CA ALA A 40 -14.90 -2.80 19.63
C ALA A 40 -14.52 -4.27 19.35
N ALA A 41 -15.48 -5.12 18.99
CA ALA A 41 -15.24 -6.53 18.70
C ALA A 41 -14.21 -6.72 17.57
N GLU A 42 -14.27 -5.91 16.52
CA GLU A 42 -13.35 -5.98 15.38
C GLU A 42 -11.93 -5.52 15.74
N VAL A 43 -11.80 -4.53 16.63
CA VAL A 43 -10.50 -4.11 17.19
C VAL A 43 -9.86 -5.24 17.99
N PHE A 44 -10.65 -5.99 18.79
CA PHE A 44 -10.15 -7.15 19.52
C PHE A 44 -9.69 -8.27 18.59
N VAL A 45 -10.41 -8.54 17.51
CA VAL A 45 -9.99 -9.52 16.49
C VAL A 45 -8.66 -9.10 15.87
N GLY A 46 -8.54 -7.84 15.47
CA GLY A 46 -7.29 -7.33 14.89
C GLY A 46 -6.12 -7.38 15.88
N ALA A 47 -6.32 -7.02 17.15
CA ALA A 47 -5.29 -7.09 18.18
C ALA A 47 -4.83 -8.54 18.46
N ALA A 48 -5.67 -9.55 18.21
CA ALA A 48 -5.31 -10.95 18.34
C ALA A 48 -4.24 -11.41 17.31
N PHE A 49 -4.05 -10.65 16.23
CA PHE A 49 -2.98 -10.89 15.24
C PHE A 49 -1.61 -10.29 15.63
N GLY A 50 -1.47 -9.75 16.84
CA GLY A 50 -0.20 -9.17 17.32
C GLY A 50 0.17 -7.81 16.72
N GLU A 51 -0.69 -7.26 15.89
CA GLU A 51 -0.50 -5.99 15.18
C GLU A 51 -0.98 -4.81 16.00
N LYS A 52 -0.28 -3.68 15.92
CA LYS A 52 -0.73 -2.45 16.56
C LYS A 52 -1.81 -1.78 15.71
N ILE A 53 -3.06 -2.03 16.02
CA ILE A 53 -4.18 -1.35 15.41
C ILE A 53 -4.34 0.03 16.05
N ILE A 54 -4.22 1.07 15.20
CA ILE A 54 -4.38 2.47 15.64
C ILE A 54 -5.84 2.89 15.57
N ASN A 55 -6.54 2.45 14.52
CA ASN A 55 -7.92 2.83 14.26
C ASN A 55 -8.60 1.81 13.34
N LEU A 56 -9.92 1.94 13.22
CA LEU A 56 -10.77 1.10 12.40
C LEU A 56 -11.93 1.94 11.86
N PHE A 57 -12.34 1.67 10.62
CA PHE A 57 -13.55 2.24 10.04
C PHE A 57 -14.17 1.28 9.03
N HIS A 58 -15.44 1.51 8.71
CA HIS A 58 -16.18 0.71 7.75
C HIS A 58 -16.28 1.46 6.41
N LEU A 59 -16.02 0.73 5.33
CA LEU A 59 -16.20 1.20 3.97
C LEU A 59 -16.92 0.13 3.17
N ASN A 60 -18.13 0.43 2.66
CA ASN A 60 -18.95 -0.50 1.89
C ASN A 60 -19.08 -1.91 2.52
N ASN A 61 -19.48 -1.97 3.79
CA ASN A 61 -19.59 -3.20 4.59
C ASN A 61 -18.27 -3.98 4.78
N GLN A 62 -17.13 -3.38 4.48
CA GLN A 62 -15.83 -3.94 4.82
C GLN A 62 -15.17 -3.16 5.95
N THR A 63 -14.58 -3.90 6.87
CA THR A 63 -13.78 -3.31 7.93
C THR A 63 -12.39 -3.02 7.42
N ILE A 64 -11.99 -1.76 7.53
CA ILE A 64 -10.65 -1.27 7.22
C ILE A 64 -9.94 -0.94 8.52
N LEU A 65 -8.81 -1.58 8.71
CA LEU A 65 -7.93 -1.37 9.87
C LEU A 65 -6.81 -0.40 9.52
N VAL A 66 -6.52 0.51 10.43
CA VAL A 66 -5.31 1.36 10.38
C VAL A 66 -4.29 0.70 11.28
N THR A 67 -3.27 0.09 10.69
CA THR A 67 -2.32 -0.76 11.40
C THR A 67 -0.91 -0.21 11.30
N GLU A 68 -0.20 -0.21 12.41
CA GLU A 68 1.21 0.20 12.51
C GLU A 68 2.11 -1.03 12.55
N TYR A 69 3.06 -1.09 11.63
CA TYR A 69 4.16 -2.04 11.62
C TYR A 69 5.47 -1.36 12.03
N ARG A 70 6.27 -2.05 12.81
CA ARG A 70 7.66 -1.69 13.05
C ARG A 70 8.52 -2.78 12.45
N VAL A 71 9.25 -2.45 11.39
CA VAL A 71 10.06 -3.42 10.64
C VAL A 71 11.21 -3.94 11.50
N GLU A 72 11.25 -5.23 11.75
CA GLU A 72 12.29 -5.91 12.50
C GLU A 72 13.25 -6.66 11.58
N SER A 73 14.37 -7.11 12.13
CA SER A 73 15.33 -7.96 11.40
C SER A 73 14.69 -9.33 11.15
N GLY A 74 14.63 -9.75 9.88
CA GLY A 74 13.98 -11.00 9.49
C GLY A 74 12.46 -10.91 9.21
N ASP A 75 11.88 -9.72 9.40
CA ASP A 75 10.47 -9.45 9.09
C ASP A 75 10.19 -9.61 7.58
N THR A 76 8.96 -10.01 7.27
CA THR A 76 8.45 -10.15 5.89
C THR A 76 8.48 -8.84 5.11
N LEU A 77 8.41 -7.70 5.79
CA LEU A 77 8.45 -6.36 5.20
C LEU A 77 9.87 -5.86 4.94
N ASN A 78 10.88 -6.42 5.61
CA ASN A 78 12.24 -5.92 5.53
C ASN A 78 12.83 -6.12 4.13
N GLY A 79 13.34 -5.04 3.55
CA GLY A 79 13.96 -5.05 2.22
C GLY A 79 12.98 -4.90 1.06
N LEU A 80 11.67 -4.84 1.30
CA LEU A 80 10.67 -4.59 0.26
C LEU A 80 10.54 -3.09 -0.05
N LEU A 81 10.17 -2.78 -1.29
CA LEU A 81 9.69 -1.45 -1.65
C LEU A 81 8.27 -1.23 -1.13
N ILE A 82 7.91 0.02 -0.87
CA ILE A 82 6.52 0.40 -0.51
C ILE A 82 5.53 -0.11 -1.57
N SER A 83 5.87 -0.02 -2.87
CA SER A 83 5.06 -0.58 -3.96
C SER A 83 4.90 -2.10 -3.88
N GLU A 84 5.91 -2.83 -3.43
CA GLU A 84 5.86 -4.28 -3.25
C GLU A 84 4.97 -4.67 -2.08
N VAL A 85 5.03 -3.90 -0.99
CA VAL A 85 4.13 -4.08 0.17
C VAL A 85 2.69 -3.80 -0.25
N ALA A 86 2.44 -2.68 -0.93
CA ALA A 86 1.11 -2.29 -1.37
C ALA A 86 0.47 -3.35 -2.28
N CYS A 87 1.16 -3.74 -3.34
CA CYS A 87 0.61 -4.65 -4.33
C CYS A 87 0.73 -6.12 -3.93
N GLY A 88 1.80 -6.50 -3.26
CA GLY A 88 2.01 -7.88 -2.83
C GLY A 88 0.99 -8.33 -1.78
N TYR A 89 0.77 -7.51 -0.78
CA TYR A 89 -0.14 -7.82 0.31
C TYR A 89 -1.55 -7.25 0.14
N GLY A 90 -1.75 -6.28 -0.76
CA GLY A 90 -3.04 -5.61 -0.95
C GLY A 90 -3.36 -4.64 0.19
N VAL A 91 -2.38 -3.88 0.63
CA VAL A 91 -2.52 -2.84 1.66
C VAL A 91 -2.26 -1.45 1.07
N ILE A 92 -2.70 -0.40 1.75
CA ILE A 92 -2.46 0.98 1.34
C ILE A 92 -1.53 1.66 2.36
N PRO A 93 -0.24 1.85 2.04
CA PRO A 93 0.68 2.59 2.89
C PRO A 93 0.30 4.07 2.98
N ILE A 94 0.08 4.57 4.19
CA ILE A 94 -0.31 5.96 4.44
C ILE A 94 0.74 6.78 5.16
N LEU A 95 1.65 6.13 5.89
CA LEU A 95 2.74 6.79 6.59
C LEU A 95 3.98 5.88 6.60
N HIS A 96 5.13 6.48 6.33
CA HIS A 96 6.44 5.85 6.52
C HIS A 96 7.34 6.76 7.33
N GLN A 97 8.05 6.19 8.27
CA GLN A 97 9.04 6.89 9.09
C GLN A 97 10.28 6.04 9.21
N LYS A 98 11.38 6.54 8.69
CA LYS A 98 12.69 5.94 8.94
C LYS A 98 13.11 6.16 10.39
N PHE A 99 13.90 5.23 10.92
CA PHE A 99 14.46 5.37 12.25
C PHE A 99 15.09 6.76 12.44
N SER A 100 14.70 7.47 13.49
CA SER A 100 15.18 8.83 13.86
C SER A 100 14.91 9.93 12.82
N GLN A 101 14.01 9.74 11.86
CA GLN A 101 13.61 10.77 10.89
C GLN A 101 12.15 11.20 11.09
N ALA A 102 11.79 12.33 10.47
CA ALA A 102 10.39 12.76 10.43
C ALA A 102 9.51 11.77 9.65
N ALA A 103 8.27 11.63 10.09
CA ALA A 103 7.28 10.81 9.40
C ALA A 103 6.86 11.48 8.07
N VAL A 104 6.75 10.67 7.03
CA VAL A 104 6.29 11.09 5.69
C VAL A 104 4.93 10.47 5.44
N PHE A 105 3.91 11.31 5.24
CA PHE A 105 2.59 10.87 4.80
C PHE A 105 2.60 10.62 3.29
N PHE A 106 1.83 9.62 2.86
CA PHE A 106 1.76 9.17 1.47
C PHE A 106 3.16 8.93 0.89
N PRO A 107 3.91 7.97 1.47
CA PRO A 107 5.29 7.74 1.09
C PRO A 107 5.41 7.36 -0.38
N SER A 108 6.55 7.74 -0.99
CA SER A 108 6.86 7.32 -2.35
C SER A 108 6.91 5.79 -2.43
N GLU A 109 6.38 5.24 -3.51
CA GLU A 109 6.41 3.81 -3.82
C GLU A 109 7.83 3.23 -3.91
N ASP A 110 8.82 4.09 -4.15
CA ASP A 110 10.23 3.73 -4.30
C ASP A 110 11.00 3.61 -2.97
N PHE A 111 10.39 3.96 -1.85
CA PHE A 111 11.05 3.78 -0.57
C PHE A 111 11.19 2.30 -0.25
N LYS A 112 12.42 1.91 0.08
CA LYS A 112 12.76 0.58 0.54
C LYS A 112 12.69 0.55 2.06
N LEU A 113 11.93 -0.39 2.59
CA LEU A 113 11.81 -0.61 4.03
C LEU A 113 13.08 -1.25 4.59
N SER A 114 13.45 -0.81 5.76
CA SER A 114 14.64 -1.25 6.50
C SER A 114 14.30 -1.50 7.96
N THR A 115 15.09 -2.31 8.62
CA THR A 115 14.95 -2.55 10.06
C THR A 115 14.93 -1.24 10.85
N GLY A 116 13.96 -1.10 11.76
CA GLY A 116 13.71 0.09 12.57
C GLY A 116 12.72 1.08 11.93
N ASP A 117 12.35 0.90 10.67
CA ASP A 117 11.35 1.73 10.01
C ASP A 117 9.95 1.48 10.60
N ARG A 118 9.15 2.52 10.62
CA ARG A 118 7.74 2.48 11.00
C ARG A 118 6.87 2.69 9.76
N LEU A 119 5.92 1.79 9.54
CA LEU A 119 4.98 1.84 8.44
C LEU A 119 3.55 1.81 8.99
N VAL A 120 2.69 2.71 8.53
CA VAL A 120 1.26 2.66 8.82
C VAL A 120 0.52 2.40 7.52
N VAL A 121 -0.37 1.42 7.56
CA VAL A 121 -1.16 0.99 6.39
C VAL A 121 -2.65 0.96 6.70
N LEU A 122 -3.46 1.11 5.64
CA LEU A 122 -4.87 0.70 5.65
C LEU A 122 -4.94 -0.71 5.08
N ALA A 123 -5.62 -1.61 5.78
CA ALA A 123 -5.71 -3.01 5.38
C ALA A 123 -7.04 -3.63 5.80
N THR A 124 -7.49 -4.65 5.06
CA THR A 124 -8.50 -5.59 5.54
C THR A 124 -7.84 -6.67 6.42
N ILE A 125 -8.62 -7.43 7.16
CA ILE A 125 -8.12 -8.54 7.98
C ILE A 125 -7.35 -9.55 7.13
N GLU A 126 -7.86 -9.88 5.93
CA GLU A 126 -7.20 -10.81 5.02
C GLU A 126 -5.86 -10.28 4.49
N ALA A 127 -5.76 -8.95 4.32
CA ALA A 127 -4.50 -8.33 3.91
C ALA A 127 -3.45 -8.39 5.03
N LEU A 128 -3.85 -8.18 6.30
CA LEU A 128 -2.95 -8.35 7.45
C LEU A 128 -2.46 -9.81 7.55
N GLN A 129 -3.34 -10.78 7.38
CA GLN A 129 -2.96 -12.21 7.38
C GLN A 129 -1.94 -12.54 6.28
N ARG A 130 -2.03 -11.88 5.09
CA ARG A 130 -1.01 -12.04 4.04
C ARG A 130 0.33 -11.46 4.45
N VAL A 131 0.34 -10.32 5.13
CA VAL A 131 1.59 -9.73 5.67
C VAL A 131 2.27 -10.68 6.63
N GLU A 132 1.53 -11.21 7.63
CA GLU A 132 2.07 -12.16 8.61
C GLU A 132 2.68 -13.41 7.97
N ARG A 133 1.98 -13.97 6.96
CA ARG A 133 2.44 -15.18 6.25
C ARG A 133 3.51 -14.90 5.20
N GLY A 134 3.86 -13.65 4.94
CA GLY A 134 4.77 -13.28 3.85
C GLY A 134 4.22 -13.60 2.45
N ALA A 135 2.90 -13.72 2.31
CA ALA A 135 2.24 -14.13 1.07
C ALA A 135 2.00 -12.93 0.13
N THR A 136 3.00 -12.59 -0.68
CA THR A 136 3.01 -11.45 -1.62
C THR A 136 2.31 -11.74 -2.95
N ASN A 137 1.15 -12.39 -2.93
CA ASN A 137 0.47 -12.88 -4.13
C ASN A 137 -0.87 -12.21 -4.44
N MET A 138 -1.20 -11.09 -3.78
CA MET A 138 -2.47 -10.40 -4.02
C MET A 138 -2.58 -9.94 -5.46
N TYR A 139 -1.53 -9.28 -5.98
CA TYR A 139 -1.40 -8.93 -7.39
C TYR A 139 -0.12 -9.58 -7.94
N PRO A 140 -0.21 -10.43 -8.97
CA PRO A 140 0.96 -11.11 -9.51
C PRO A 140 1.85 -10.15 -10.31
N LYS A 141 3.17 -10.33 -10.20
CA LYS A 141 4.14 -9.70 -11.08
C LYS A 141 4.16 -10.47 -12.40
N GLN A 142 3.69 -9.89 -13.49
CA GLN A 142 3.56 -10.57 -14.79
C GLN A 142 4.09 -9.75 -15.96
N THR A 143 4.51 -8.51 -15.73
CA THR A 143 4.87 -7.58 -16.79
C THR A 143 6.38 -7.49 -16.93
N LEU A 144 6.89 -7.87 -18.09
CA LEU A 144 8.30 -7.71 -18.43
C LEU A 144 8.53 -6.36 -19.12
N VAL A 145 9.72 -5.81 -18.91
CA VAL A 145 10.18 -4.60 -19.60
C VAL A 145 11.42 -4.95 -20.40
N ARG A 146 11.39 -4.64 -21.70
CA ARG A 146 12.52 -4.70 -22.59
C ARG A 146 13.10 -3.32 -22.76
N ILE A 147 14.41 -3.21 -22.62
CA ILE A 147 15.19 -2.01 -22.87
C ILE A 147 15.98 -2.24 -24.14
N ASP A 148 15.70 -1.41 -25.14
CA ASP A 148 16.27 -1.63 -26.47
C ASP A 148 17.58 -0.85 -26.65
N LYS A 149 17.63 0.44 -26.20
CA LYS A 149 18.80 1.30 -26.42
C LYS A 149 18.84 2.47 -25.43
N ALA A 150 20.02 2.86 -25.00
CA ALA A 150 20.33 4.15 -24.39
C ALA A 150 20.99 5.07 -25.43
N LEU A 151 20.56 6.33 -25.53
CA LEU A 151 21.03 7.24 -26.58
C LEU A 151 22.31 7.97 -26.20
N THR A 152 22.65 8.03 -24.90
CA THR A 152 23.85 8.71 -24.38
C THR A 152 24.50 7.86 -23.28
N SER A 153 25.76 8.15 -22.95
CA SER A 153 26.46 7.52 -21.82
C SER A 153 25.77 7.82 -20.48
N ASP A 154 25.30 9.06 -20.29
CA ASP A 154 24.59 9.46 -19.07
C ASP A 154 23.26 8.71 -18.94
N ALA A 155 22.58 8.45 -20.06
CA ALA A 155 21.36 7.66 -20.09
C ALA A 155 21.59 6.20 -19.61
N VAL A 156 22.76 5.63 -19.79
CA VAL A 156 23.13 4.32 -19.25
C VAL A 156 23.19 4.35 -17.73
N PHE A 157 23.85 5.37 -17.17
CA PHE A 157 23.99 5.55 -15.72
C PHE A 157 22.64 5.86 -15.06
N ASP A 158 21.91 6.84 -15.59
CA ASP A 158 20.61 7.24 -15.06
C ASP A 158 19.56 6.13 -15.23
N GLY A 159 19.63 5.38 -16.32
CA GLY A 159 18.80 4.21 -16.58
C GLY A 159 19.00 3.11 -15.52
N ALA A 160 20.25 2.83 -15.16
CA ALA A 160 20.55 1.87 -14.10
C ALA A 160 19.98 2.31 -12.74
N ASN A 161 20.09 3.60 -12.41
CA ASN A 161 19.53 4.15 -11.18
C ASN A 161 17.98 4.08 -11.19
N ALA A 162 17.35 4.43 -12.31
CA ALA A 162 15.89 4.36 -12.47
C ALA A 162 15.37 2.90 -12.33
N ILE A 163 16.05 1.94 -12.95
CA ILE A 163 15.74 0.51 -12.83
C ILE A 163 15.84 0.08 -11.36
N ALA A 164 16.99 0.34 -10.71
CA ALA A 164 17.19 -0.07 -9.32
C ALA A 164 16.12 0.51 -8.38
N ARG A 165 15.82 1.79 -8.54
CA ARG A 165 14.86 2.51 -7.70
C ARG A 165 13.42 2.00 -7.87
N ILE A 166 12.96 1.79 -9.11
CA ILE A 166 11.55 1.47 -9.39
C ILE A 166 11.28 -0.02 -9.27
N SER A 167 12.20 -0.88 -9.69
CA SER A 167 12.02 -2.34 -9.66
C SER A 167 12.50 -2.99 -8.36
N GLY A 168 13.26 -2.28 -7.52
CA GLY A 168 13.90 -2.85 -6.34
C GLY A 168 15.15 -3.69 -6.65
N TYR A 169 15.59 -3.74 -7.90
CA TYR A 169 16.80 -4.47 -8.26
C TYR A 169 18.05 -3.90 -7.58
N ARG A 170 19.04 -4.76 -7.36
CA ARG A 170 20.36 -4.31 -6.94
C ARG A 170 20.96 -3.43 -8.04
N LEU A 171 21.58 -2.31 -7.66
CA LEU A 171 22.17 -1.36 -8.60
C LEU A 171 23.23 -2.02 -9.50
N SER A 172 23.98 -3.00 -8.98
CA SER A 172 24.95 -3.77 -9.78
C SER A 172 24.28 -4.53 -10.92
N LEU A 173 23.14 -5.18 -10.65
CA LEU A 173 22.37 -5.88 -11.69
C LEU A 173 21.81 -4.89 -12.72
N ALA A 174 21.27 -3.78 -12.27
CA ALA A 174 20.73 -2.74 -13.15
C ALA A 174 21.82 -2.13 -14.06
N ARG A 175 23.04 -1.93 -13.54
CA ARG A 175 24.20 -1.49 -14.34
C ARG A 175 24.59 -2.53 -15.39
N ASN A 176 24.66 -3.79 -15.03
CA ASN A 176 24.99 -4.86 -15.99
C ASN A 176 23.95 -4.94 -17.11
N LEU A 177 22.66 -4.78 -16.79
CA LEU A 177 21.59 -4.74 -17.79
C LEU A 177 21.77 -3.55 -18.76
N MET A 178 22.06 -2.38 -18.23
CA MET A 178 22.24 -1.17 -19.06
C MET A 178 23.50 -1.20 -19.91
N ASN A 179 24.55 -1.89 -19.49
CA ASN A 179 25.78 -2.06 -20.26
C ASN A 179 25.65 -3.13 -21.37
N GLY A 180 24.69 -4.03 -21.30
CA GLY A 180 24.49 -5.14 -22.24
C GLY A 180 23.25 -4.99 -23.13
N LEU A 181 22.78 -3.76 -23.40
CA LEU A 181 21.59 -3.54 -24.22
C LEU A 181 21.74 -4.07 -25.66
N PRO A 182 20.68 -4.59 -26.29
CA PRO A 182 19.30 -4.69 -25.78
C PRO A 182 19.07 -5.83 -24.80
N GLN A 183 18.30 -5.60 -23.72
CA GLN A 183 18.02 -6.59 -22.68
C GLN A 183 16.55 -6.53 -22.25
N THR A 184 16.03 -7.67 -21.80
CA THR A 184 14.76 -7.76 -21.08
C THR A 184 15.05 -7.93 -19.60
N LEU A 185 14.30 -7.23 -18.73
CA LEU A 185 14.46 -7.40 -17.28
C LEU A 185 14.23 -8.87 -16.90
N PRO A 186 15.12 -9.47 -16.07
CA PRO A 186 15.07 -10.91 -15.79
C PRO A 186 13.88 -11.33 -14.92
N LEU A 187 13.31 -10.40 -14.16
CA LEU A 187 12.15 -10.65 -13.29
C LEU A 187 10.99 -9.75 -13.69
N PRO A 188 9.76 -10.28 -13.69
CA PRO A 188 8.58 -9.50 -14.00
C PRO A 188 8.31 -8.47 -12.90
N LEU A 189 7.64 -7.39 -13.28
CA LEU A 189 7.20 -6.29 -12.42
C LEU A 189 5.68 -6.29 -12.30
N TYR A 190 5.17 -5.56 -11.32
CA TYR A 190 3.77 -5.15 -11.32
C TYR A 190 3.50 -4.23 -12.52
N LYS A 191 2.31 -4.31 -13.08
CA LYS A 191 1.93 -3.53 -14.27
C LYS A 191 2.22 -2.02 -14.14
N HIS A 192 1.85 -1.43 -13.00
CA HIS A 192 2.07 0.00 -12.74
C HIS A 192 3.57 0.34 -12.61
N GLN A 193 4.38 -0.54 -11.98
CA GLN A 193 5.84 -0.37 -11.91
C GLN A 193 6.46 -0.41 -13.31
N ALA A 194 6.07 -1.37 -14.15
CA ALA A 194 6.56 -1.48 -15.52
C ALA A 194 6.20 -0.24 -16.35
N GLN A 195 4.96 0.23 -16.27
CA GLN A 195 4.51 1.46 -16.95
C GLN A 195 5.27 2.69 -16.50
N ARG A 196 5.47 2.81 -15.19
CA ARG A 196 6.24 3.91 -14.60
C ARG A 196 7.71 3.85 -15.02
N LEU A 197 8.32 2.66 -14.97
CA LEU A 197 9.71 2.47 -15.39
C LEU A 197 9.91 2.88 -16.86
N VAL A 198 9.07 2.40 -17.77
CA VAL A 198 9.15 2.77 -19.18
C VAL A 198 9.02 4.28 -19.38
N ARG A 199 8.11 4.94 -18.66
CA ARG A 199 7.92 6.38 -18.72
C ARG A 199 9.16 7.14 -18.19
N GLU A 200 9.74 6.73 -17.07
CA GLU A 200 10.95 7.36 -16.52
C GLU A 200 12.17 7.14 -17.42
N LEU A 201 12.35 5.95 -17.95
CA LEU A 201 13.44 5.63 -18.90
C LEU A 201 13.36 6.51 -20.15
N ARG A 202 12.16 6.76 -20.69
CA ARG A 202 11.98 7.65 -21.85
C ARG A 202 12.41 9.10 -21.57
N LYS A 203 12.16 9.60 -20.35
CA LYS A 203 12.57 10.96 -19.97
C LYS A 203 14.08 11.16 -19.97
N ILE A 204 14.83 10.10 -19.74
CA ILE A 204 16.30 10.09 -19.70
C ILE A 204 16.92 9.48 -20.96
N LEU A 205 16.21 9.54 -22.08
CA LEU A 205 16.70 9.11 -23.40
C LEU A 205 17.03 7.61 -23.48
N VAL A 206 16.31 6.78 -22.74
CA VAL A 206 16.39 5.32 -22.85
C VAL A 206 15.12 4.80 -23.52
N GLN A 207 15.30 4.04 -24.61
CA GLN A 207 14.20 3.38 -25.32
C GLN A 207 13.83 2.09 -24.61
N ALA A 208 12.61 2.03 -24.10
CA ALA A 208 12.09 0.87 -23.41
C ALA A 208 10.60 0.66 -23.72
N ARG A 209 10.16 -0.61 -23.64
CA ARG A 209 8.78 -1.01 -23.88
C ARG A 209 8.36 -2.15 -22.97
N ILE A 210 7.06 -2.27 -22.76
CA ILE A 210 6.47 -3.43 -22.08
C ILE A 210 6.42 -4.59 -23.07
N VAL A 211 6.78 -5.77 -22.58
CA VAL A 211 6.68 -7.06 -23.29
C VAL A 211 5.73 -7.93 -22.45
N ILE A 212 4.74 -8.51 -23.09
CA ILE A 212 3.75 -9.39 -22.46
C ILE A 212 4.23 -10.83 -22.58
#